data_15ba80fecde36b9a8d99da5b86a2cf58
#
_entry.id   15ba80fecde36b9a8d99da5b86a2cf58
#
_cell.length_a   1.000
_cell.length_b   1.000
_cell.length_c   1.000
_cell.angle_alpha   90.00
_cell.angle_beta   90.00
_cell.angle_gamma   90.00
#
_symmetry.space_group_name_H-M   'P 1'
#
loop_
_entity.id
_entity.type
_entity.pdbx_description
1 polymer ?
#
loop_
_entity_poly.entity_id
_entity_poly.type
_entity_poly.pdbx_seq_one_letter_code
_entity_poly.pdbx_strand_id
1 'polypeptide(L)'
;MANPILVTGAAGRVGAVGRTVTELLLKQGKAVRAMVRTEDERAQALRGLGAKVVVGNLLDLDSMHRAIAGCETMYFSMSVSDAYLAATVNAAAVAKHHGVKAFINMSQMTVSQMSITETTASPQHKLHWLAEQALNWSGLPVVHVRPTVFLEGFFLTLTPDSVRESNQIRLPFGEGKTSPVAAEDVARVIAALLANPQSHVGKIYHLTGPQSENMHFFAQEYSKALGRTITFQDIPVEPWRDELLRR
;
A
#
# COMPACT_ATOMS: atom_id res chain seq x y z
N MET A 1 -19.80 22.40 6.47
CA MET A 1 -18.57 21.66 6.84
C MET A 1 -18.17 20.81 5.66
N ALA A 2 -16.89 20.72 5.34
CA ALA A 2 -16.42 19.87 4.23
C ALA A 2 -16.67 18.38 4.57
N ASN A 3 -17.08 17.58 3.58
CA ASN A 3 -17.29 16.15 3.74
C ASN A 3 -15.95 15.47 4.08
N PRO A 4 -15.92 14.52 5.03
CA PRO A 4 -14.69 13.87 5.42
C PRO A 4 -14.18 12.94 4.32
N ILE A 5 -12.85 12.80 4.25
CA ILE A 5 -12.18 11.82 3.41
C ILE A 5 -12.07 10.51 4.20
N LEU A 6 -12.58 9.41 3.65
CA LEU A 6 -12.40 8.09 4.26
C LEU A 6 -11.01 7.54 3.91
N VAL A 7 -10.24 7.18 4.91
CA VAL A 7 -8.94 6.50 4.76
C VAL A 7 -9.04 5.10 5.36
N THR A 8 -8.95 4.07 4.53
CA THR A 8 -8.80 2.69 4.98
C THR A 8 -7.32 2.34 5.12
N GLY A 9 -6.99 1.27 5.85
CA GLY A 9 -5.59 0.92 6.11
C GLY A 9 -4.83 1.94 6.98
N ALA A 10 -5.53 2.87 7.63
CA ALA A 10 -4.94 3.95 8.42
C ALA A 10 -4.07 3.47 9.61
N ALA A 11 -4.34 2.26 10.14
CA ALA A 11 -3.55 1.62 11.18
C ALA A 11 -2.57 0.56 10.64
N GLY A 12 -2.29 0.54 9.34
CA GLY A 12 -1.36 -0.39 8.69
C GLY A 12 0.06 -0.29 9.25
N ARG A 13 0.79 -1.42 9.24
CA ARG A 13 2.17 -1.48 9.76
C ARG A 13 3.21 -1.30 8.66
N VAL A 14 3.00 -1.88 7.49
CA VAL A 14 3.95 -1.84 6.37
C VAL A 14 3.95 -0.44 5.75
N GLY A 15 5.07 0.26 5.85
CA GLY A 15 5.27 1.60 5.31
C GLY A 15 4.36 2.68 5.91
N ALA A 16 3.39 2.31 6.76
CA ALA A 16 2.44 3.21 7.43
C ALA A 16 1.75 4.23 6.50
N VAL A 17 1.62 3.92 5.19
CA VAL A 17 1.10 4.86 4.17
C VAL A 17 -0.22 5.49 4.57
N GLY A 18 -1.20 4.69 5.02
CA GLY A 18 -2.52 5.22 5.43
C GLY A 18 -2.45 6.18 6.62
N ARG A 19 -1.54 5.94 7.57
CA ARG A 19 -1.28 6.84 8.69
C ARG A 19 -0.69 8.16 8.19
N THR A 20 0.36 8.09 7.38
CA THR A 20 1.02 9.28 6.83
C THR A 20 0.07 10.09 5.96
N VAL A 21 -0.77 9.44 5.13
CA VAL A 21 -1.85 10.11 4.37
C VAL A 21 -2.80 10.85 5.31
N THR A 22 -3.22 10.20 6.41
CA THR A 22 -4.10 10.82 7.41
C THR A 22 -3.45 12.07 8.01
N GLU A 23 -2.19 11.98 8.44
CA GLU A 23 -1.43 13.11 9.00
C GLU A 23 -1.31 14.28 8.01
N LEU A 24 -0.95 13.99 6.75
CA LEU A 24 -0.79 15.00 5.71
C LEU A 24 -2.10 15.72 5.38
N LEU A 25 -3.21 14.99 5.30
CA LEU A 25 -4.53 15.57 5.05
C LEU A 25 -4.99 16.45 6.22
N LEU A 26 -4.79 16.01 7.46
CA LEU A 26 -5.12 16.80 8.65
C LEU A 26 -4.29 18.08 8.73
N LYS A 27 -2.99 18.02 8.42
CA LYS A 27 -2.12 19.22 8.32
C LYS A 27 -2.59 20.21 7.25
N GLN A 28 -3.27 19.72 6.21
CA GLN A 28 -3.90 20.55 5.17
C GLN A 28 -5.30 21.06 5.55
N GLY A 29 -5.75 20.84 6.78
CA GLY A 29 -7.07 21.25 7.27
C GLY A 29 -8.23 20.42 6.71
N LYS A 30 -7.96 19.25 6.12
CA LYS A 30 -9.01 18.35 5.62
C LYS A 30 -9.63 17.55 6.75
N ALA A 31 -10.93 17.34 6.73
CA ALA A 31 -11.60 16.42 7.64
C ALA A 31 -11.29 14.96 7.21
N VAL A 32 -10.74 14.16 8.11
CA VAL A 32 -10.39 12.77 7.84
C VAL A 32 -11.17 11.83 8.75
N ARG A 33 -11.74 10.80 8.12
CA ARG A 33 -12.30 9.64 8.80
C ARG A 33 -11.36 8.45 8.59
N ALA A 34 -10.65 8.05 9.63
CA ALA A 34 -9.72 6.93 9.61
C ALA A 34 -10.45 5.64 9.99
N MET A 35 -10.54 4.67 9.08
CA MET A 35 -11.12 3.37 9.37
C MET A 35 -10.05 2.40 9.86
N VAL A 36 -10.29 1.80 11.02
CA VAL A 36 -9.45 0.80 11.66
C VAL A 36 -10.25 -0.48 11.92
N ARG A 37 -9.57 -1.63 11.98
CA ARG A 37 -10.23 -2.90 12.27
C ARG A 37 -10.48 -3.11 13.76
N THR A 38 -9.60 -2.60 14.59
CA THR A 38 -9.64 -2.75 16.05
C THR A 38 -9.34 -1.42 16.73
N GLU A 39 -9.92 -1.24 17.90
CA GLU A 39 -9.69 -0.10 18.79
C GLU A 39 -8.44 -0.39 19.62
N ASP A 40 -7.27 0.04 19.17
CA ASP A 40 -5.98 -0.16 19.82
C ASP A 40 -5.19 1.16 19.92
N GLU A 41 -3.94 1.10 20.39
CA GLU A 41 -3.07 2.27 20.55
C GLU A 41 -2.87 3.04 19.21
N ARG A 42 -2.90 2.33 18.08
CA ARG A 42 -2.79 2.97 16.75
C ARG A 42 -4.04 3.79 16.43
N ALA A 43 -5.21 3.28 16.81
CA ALA A 43 -6.47 4.02 16.71
C ALA A 43 -6.46 5.28 17.60
N GLN A 44 -5.93 5.15 18.83
CA GLN A 44 -5.77 6.29 19.74
C GLN A 44 -4.79 7.33 19.18
N ALA A 45 -3.67 6.89 18.61
CA ALA A 45 -2.72 7.79 17.95
C ALA A 45 -3.35 8.57 16.81
N LEU A 46 -4.19 7.94 15.98
CA LEU A 46 -4.94 8.62 14.91
C LEU A 46 -5.93 9.67 15.46
N ARG A 47 -6.60 9.39 16.58
CA ARG A 47 -7.44 10.40 17.26
C ARG A 47 -6.61 11.56 17.80
N GLY A 48 -5.46 11.27 18.39
CA GLY A 48 -4.53 12.29 18.86
C GLY A 48 -4.06 13.23 17.75
N LEU A 49 -4.03 12.78 16.50
CA LEU A 49 -3.74 13.60 15.33
C LEU A 49 -4.94 14.44 14.86
N GLY A 50 -6.15 14.19 15.38
CA GLY A 50 -7.38 14.89 15.01
C GLY A 50 -8.27 14.14 14.00
N ALA A 51 -7.96 12.89 13.67
CA ALA A 51 -8.82 12.09 12.81
C ALA A 51 -10.08 11.59 13.54
N LYS A 52 -11.22 11.55 12.85
CA LYS A 52 -12.39 10.81 13.32
C LYS A 52 -12.16 9.33 13.06
N VAL A 53 -11.81 8.58 14.09
CA VAL A 53 -11.62 7.13 13.98
C VAL A 53 -12.96 6.40 14.00
N VAL A 54 -13.14 5.45 13.08
CA VAL A 54 -14.28 4.53 13.03
C VAL A 54 -13.77 3.09 12.98
N VAL A 55 -14.39 2.20 13.73
CA VAL A 55 -14.10 0.77 13.63
C VAL A 55 -14.91 0.19 12.47
N GLY A 56 -14.25 -0.57 11.60
CA GLY A 56 -14.90 -1.18 10.44
C GLY A 56 -14.10 -2.36 9.88
N ASN A 57 -14.84 -3.23 9.21
CA ASN A 57 -14.30 -4.41 8.52
C ASN A 57 -14.60 -4.30 7.02
N LEU A 58 -13.56 -4.35 6.18
CA LEU A 58 -13.69 -4.30 4.72
C LEU A 58 -14.46 -5.50 4.13
N LEU A 59 -14.60 -6.59 4.89
CA LEU A 59 -15.34 -7.79 4.49
C LEU A 59 -16.82 -7.76 4.91
N ASP A 60 -17.25 -6.71 5.62
CA ASP A 60 -18.62 -6.55 6.10
C ASP A 60 -19.23 -5.30 5.48
N LEU A 61 -20.23 -5.51 4.61
CA LEU A 61 -20.92 -4.44 3.87
C LEU A 61 -21.59 -3.42 4.79
N ASP A 62 -22.22 -3.87 5.87
CA ASP A 62 -22.90 -2.99 6.83
C ASP A 62 -21.89 -2.12 7.60
N SER A 63 -20.79 -2.71 8.00
CA SER A 63 -19.66 -1.99 8.60
C SER A 63 -19.09 -0.92 7.65
N MET A 64 -18.89 -1.27 6.38
CA MET A 64 -18.43 -0.34 5.35
C MET A 64 -19.47 0.75 5.07
N HIS A 65 -20.75 0.40 5.01
CA HIS A 65 -21.84 1.37 4.85
C HIS A 65 -21.79 2.45 5.92
N ARG A 66 -21.66 2.07 7.20
CA ARG A 66 -21.52 3.04 8.30
C ARG A 66 -20.23 3.87 8.20
N ALA A 67 -19.13 3.22 7.79
CA ALA A 67 -17.84 3.91 7.70
C ALA A 67 -17.80 4.98 6.60
N ILE A 68 -18.44 4.74 5.45
CA ILE A 68 -18.38 5.64 4.29
C ILE A 68 -19.46 6.71 4.29
N ALA A 69 -20.54 6.56 5.07
CA ALA A 69 -21.69 7.48 5.07
C ALA A 69 -21.24 8.94 5.22
N GLY A 70 -21.62 9.78 4.24
CA GLY A 70 -21.27 11.20 4.17
C GLY A 70 -19.82 11.49 3.71
N CYS A 71 -19.08 10.49 3.22
CA CYS A 71 -17.79 10.69 2.56
C CYS A 71 -17.99 10.76 1.05
N GLU A 72 -17.40 11.75 0.39
CA GLU A 72 -17.41 11.86 -1.08
C GLU A 72 -16.10 11.40 -1.72
N THR A 73 -15.07 11.21 -0.91
CA THR A 73 -13.74 10.79 -1.37
C THR A 73 -13.20 9.71 -0.43
N MET A 74 -12.59 8.69 -0.99
CA MET A 74 -11.96 7.65 -0.19
C MET A 74 -10.61 7.20 -0.74
N TYR A 75 -9.77 6.78 0.17
CA TYR A 75 -8.55 6.03 -0.10
C TYR A 75 -8.74 4.58 0.35
N PHE A 76 -8.53 3.65 -0.57
CA PHE A 76 -8.60 2.22 -0.33
C PHE A 76 -7.21 1.61 -0.28
N SER A 77 -6.89 0.98 0.82
CA SER A 77 -5.68 0.21 1.05
C SER A 77 -5.92 -0.85 2.12
N MET A 78 -5.40 -2.04 1.90
CA MET A 78 -5.31 -3.09 2.91
C MET A 78 -4.09 -3.97 2.64
N SER A 79 -3.65 -4.72 3.65
CA SER A 79 -2.64 -5.76 3.47
C SER A 79 -3.17 -6.86 2.56
N VAL A 80 -2.33 -7.34 1.64
CA VAL A 80 -2.74 -8.40 0.71
C VAL A 80 -2.99 -9.70 1.45
N SER A 81 -4.11 -10.31 1.14
CA SER A 81 -4.55 -11.61 1.65
C SER A 81 -5.53 -12.22 0.66
N ASP A 82 -5.93 -13.45 0.84
CA ASP A 82 -6.91 -14.12 -0.02
C ASP A 82 -8.25 -13.35 -0.08
N ALA A 83 -8.55 -12.56 0.95
CA ALA A 83 -9.75 -11.73 1.01
C ALA A 83 -9.63 -10.37 0.27
N TYR A 84 -8.47 -10.06 -0.34
CA TYR A 84 -8.23 -8.75 -0.96
C TYR A 84 -9.27 -8.37 -2.01
N LEU A 85 -9.57 -9.32 -2.92
CA LEU A 85 -10.57 -9.09 -3.97
C LEU A 85 -11.98 -8.87 -3.39
N ALA A 86 -12.39 -9.69 -2.43
CA ALA A 86 -13.70 -9.54 -1.77
C ALA A 86 -13.82 -8.18 -1.06
N ALA A 87 -12.78 -7.77 -0.34
CA ALA A 87 -12.73 -6.46 0.32
C ALA A 87 -12.81 -5.30 -0.70
N THR A 88 -12.13 -5.42 -1.83
CA THR A 88 -12.17 -4.41 -2.91
C THR A 88 -13.58 -4.29 -3.50
N VAL A 89 -14.22 -5.42 -3.79
CA VAL A 89 -15.59 -5.44 -4.35
C VAL A 89 -16.59 -4.87 -3.34
N ASN A 90 -16.50 -5.23 -2.07
CA ASN A 90 -17.32 -4.64 -1.01
C ASN A 90 -17.14 -3.11 -0.92
N ALA A 91 -15.89 -2.65 -0.92
CA ALA A 91 -15.59 -1.22 -0.89
C ALA A 91 -16.15 -0.50 -2.12
N ALA A 92 -16.03 -1.10 -3.31
CA ALA A 92 -16.58 -0.55 -4.55
C ALA A 92 -18.11 -0.48 -4.52
N ALA A 93 -18.79 -1.55 -4.09
CA ALA A 93 -20.25 -1.61 -4.01
C ALA A 93 -20.79 -0.52 -3.06
N VAL A 94 -20.20 -0.40 -1.88
CA VAL A 94 -20.62 0.59 -0.88
C VAL A 94 -20.26 2.01 -1.33
N ALA A 95 -19.09 2.23 -1.93
CA ALA A 95 -18.68 3.52 -2.48
C ALA A 95 -19.66 3.99 -3.57
N LYS A 96 -20.08 3.09 -4.45
CA LYS A 96 -21.06 3.38 -5.49
C LYS A 96 -22.45 3.72 -4.91
N HIS A 97 -22.89 2.97 -3.91
CA HIS A 97 -24.16 3.23 -3.22
C HIS A 97 -24.20 4.63 -2.60
N HIS A 98 -23.08 5.08 -2.03
CA HIS A 98 -22.95 6.41 -1.42
C HIS A 98 -22.59 7.53 -2.39
N GLY A 99 -22.43 7.24 -3.68
CA GLY A 99 -22.10 8.25 -4.69
C GLY A 99 -20.72 8.87 -4.49
N VAL A 100 -19.72 8.06 -4.10
CA VAL A 100 -18.34 8.52 -3.95
C VAL A 100 -17.85 9.13 -5.25
N LYS A 101 -17.29 10.34 -5.17
CA LYS A 101 -16.84 11.15 -6.31
C LYS A 101 -15.37 10.94 -6.67
N ALA A 102 -14.61 10.29 -5.79
CA ALA A 102 -13.24 9.87 -6.07
C ALA A 102 -12.83 8.69 -5.18
N PHE A 103 -12.37 7.64 -5.81
CA PHE A 103 -11.89 6.41 -5.18
C PHE A 103 -10.40 6.23 -5.52
N ILE A 104 -9.51 6.52 -4.57
CA ILE A 104 -8.06 6.37 -4.76
C ILE A 104 -7.67 4.96 -4.30
N ASN A 105 -7.27 4.12 -5.25
CA ASN A 105 -6.90 2.72 -5.01
C ASN A 105 -5.39 2.55 -4.91
N MET A 106 -4.91 2.02 -3.79
CA MET A 106 -3.55 1.52 -3.66
C MET A 106 -3.43 0.16 -4.35
N SER A 107 -2.75 0.13 -5.48
CA SER A 107 -2.41 -1.07 -6.23
C SER A 107 -0.91 -1.36 -6.13
N GLN A 108 -0.32 -1.97 -7.15
CA GLN A 108 1.11 -2.23 -7.22
C GLN A 108 1.61 -2.24 -8.68
N MET A 109 2.91 -1.98 -8.86
CA MET A 109 3.53 -1.82 -10.19
C MET A 109 3.41 -3.06 -11.08
N THR A 110 3.55 -4.27 -10.51
CA THR A 110 3.52 -5.52 -11.28
C THR A 110 2.21 -5.77 -12.02
N VAL A 111 1.11 -5.11 -11.60
CA VAL A 111 -0.16 -5.14 -12.35
C VAL A 111 0.00 -4.62 -13.78
N SER A 112 0.93 -3.70 -14.02
CA SER A 112 1.20 -3.17 -15.37
C SER A 112 1.79 -4.20 -16.35
N GLN A 113 2.30 -5.31 -15.83
CA GLN A 113 2.90 -6.40 -16.59
C GLN A 113 1.94 -7.58 -16.80
N MET A 114 0.69 -7.44 -16.32
CA MET A 114 -0.30 -8.52 -16.35
C MET A 114 -1.39 -8.26 -17.37
N SER A 115 -1.86 -9.34 -17.97
CA SER A 115 -3.02 -9.38 -18.86
C SER A 115 -3.82 -10.66 -18.64
N ILE A 116 -4.83 -10.91 -19.47
CA ILE A 116 -5.58 -12.18 -19.45
C ILE A 116 -4.67 -13.38 -19.78
N THR A 117 -3.68 -13.17 -20.64
CA THR A 117 -2.77 -14.23 -21.12
C THR A 117 -1.41 -14.21 -20.42
N GLU A 118 -1.06 -13.11 -19.77
CA GLU A 118 0.21 -12.93 -19.07
C GLU A 118 -0.04 -12.75 -17.57
N THR A 119 0.37 -13.72 -16.79
CA THR A 119 0.23 -13.70 -15.33
C THR A 119 1.56 -13.96 -14.66
N THR A 120 1.73 -13.48 -13.43
CA THR A 120 2.87 -13.81 -12.59
C THR A 120 2.56 -15.02 -11.71
N ALA A 121 3.59 -15.69 -11.20
CA ALA A 121 3.43 -16.82 -10.29
C ALA A 121 2.86 -16.41 -8.92
N SER A 122 2.85 -15.11 -8.59
CA SER A 122 2.35 -14.62 -7.31
C SER A 122 0.82 -14.51 -7.29
N PRO A 123 0.13 -15.25 -6.40
CA PRO A 123 -1.32 -15.11 -6.21
C PRO A 123 -1.73 -13.68 -5.85
N GLN A 124 -0.87 -12.97 -5.09
CA GLN A 124 -1.13 -11.60 -4.67
C GLN A 124 -1.18 -10.62 -5.83
N HIS A 125 -0.30 -10.78 -6.83
CA HIS A 125 -0.33 -9.95 -8.03
C HIS A 125 -1.65 -10.15 -8.80
N LYS A 126 -2.12 -11.41 -8.91
CA LYS A 126 -3.39 -11.72 -9.54
C LYS A 126 -4.57 -11.07 -8.83
N LEU A 127 -4.58 -11.08 -7.49
CA LEU A 127 -5.63 -10.41 -6.71
C LEU A 127 -5.66 -8.90 -6.94
N HIS A 128 -4.50 -8.24 -7.00
CA HIS A 128 -4.43 -6.82 -7.33
C HIS A 128 -4.91 -6.53 -8.76
N TRP A 129 -4.51 -7.36 -9.72
CA TRP A 129 -4.96 -7.19 -11.10
C TRP A 129 -6.47 -7.32 -11.22
N LEU A 130 -7.06 -8.38 -10.65
CA LEU A 130 -8.51 -8.59 -10.64
C LEU A 130 -9.25 -7.47 -9.90
N ALA A 131 -8.69 -6.98 -8.80
CA ALA A 131 -9.25 -5.86 -8.04
C ALA A 131 -9.30 -4.57 -8.88
N GLU A 132 -8.26 -4.27 -9.67
CA GLU A 132 -8.30 -3.14 -10.60
C GLU A 132 -9.36 -3.35 -11.69
N GLN A 133 -9.51 -4.57 -12.26
CA GLN A 133 -10.55 -4.83 -13.24
C GLN A 133 -11.95 -4.61 -12.62
N ALA A 134 -12.19 -5.13 -11.42
CA ALA A 134 -13.46 -4.93 -10.72
C ALA A 134 -13.75 -3.45 -10.47
N LEU A 135 -12.77 -2.67 -10.05
CA LEU A 135 -12.90 -1.23 -9.88
C LEU A 135 -13.18 -0.51 -11.20
N ASN A 136 -12.51 -0.87 -12.29
CA ASN A 136 -12.75 -0.30 -13.61
C ASN A 136 -14.15 -0.59 -14.13
N TRP A 137 -14.67 -1.81 -13.90
CA TRP A 137 -16.03 -2.19 -14.30
C TRP A 137 -17.12 -1.59 -13.40
N SER A 138 -16.77 -1.15 -12.19
CA SER A 138 -17.74 -0.60 -11.23
C SER A 138 -18.40 0.69 -11.69
N GLY A 139 -17.77 1.43 -12.61
CA GLY A 139 -18.18 2.78 -13.01
C GLY A 139 -17.94 3.84 -11.94
N LEU A 140 -17.12 3.55 -10.92
CA LEU A 140 -16.66 4.54 -9.95
C LEU A 140 -15.60 5.46 -10.57
N PRO A 141 -15.49 6.69 -10.09
CA PRO A 141 -14.41 7.62 -10.46
C PRO A 141 -13.09 7.21 -9.76
N VAL A 142 -12.40 6.21 -10.33
CA VAL A 142 -11.21 5.59 -9.73
C VAL A 142 -9.93 6.28 -10.18
N VAL A 143 -8.95 6.34 -9.28
CA VAL A 143 -7.53 6.62 -9.55
C VAL A 143 -6.72 5.45 -9.04
N HIS A 144 -5.91 4.83 -9.88
CA HIS A 144 -4.99 3.77 -9.46
C HIS A 144 -3.61 4.33 -9.17
N VAL A 145 -3.08 4.01 -8.00
CA VAL A 145 -1.68 4.29 -7.62
C VAL A 145 -0.94 2.97 -7.56
N ARG A 146 0.07 2.81 -8.42
CA ARG A 146 0.87 1.60 -8.58
C ARG A 146 2.32 1.85 -8.12
N PRO A 147 2.64 1.76 -6.83
CA PRO A 147 4.01 1.85 -6.37
C PRO A 147 4.80 0.58 -6.70
N THR A 148 6.11 0.71 -6.80
CA THR A 148 7.06 -0.38 -6.69
C THR A 148 7.17 -0.83 -5.22
N VAL A 149 8.07 -1.74 -4.93
CA VAL A 149 8.31 -2.22 -3.56
C VAL A 149 8.69 -1.05 -2.64
N PHE A 150 8.15 -1.04 -1.43
CA PHE A 150 8.48 -0.02 -0.44
C PHE A 150 9.87 -0.28 0.15
N LEU A 151 10.70 0.77 0.22
CA LEU A 151 12.01 0.71 0.89
C LEU A 151 11.90 0.14 2.30
N GLU A 152 10.96 0.64 3.09
CA GLU A 152 10.76 0.24 4.48
C GLU A 152 10.32 -1.21 4.61
N GLY A 153 9.40 -1.66 3.76
CA GLY A 153 8.89 -3.03 3.79
C GLY A 153 9.94 -4.05 3.36
N PHE A 154 10.71 -3.73 2.33
CA PHE A 154 11.67 -4.64 1.75
C PHE A 154 12.99 -4.66 2.55
N PHE A 155 13.65 -3.51 2.66
CA PHE A 155 14.99 -3.44 3.23
C PHE A 155 15.00 -3.43 4.77
N LEU A 156 13.96 -2.89 5.43
CA LEU A 156 13.91 -2.84 6.88
C LEU A 156 13.18 -4.03 7.53
N THR A 157 12.60 -4.92 6.74
CA THR A 157 11.87 -6.08 7.27
C THR A 157 12.50 -7.40 6.85
N LEU A 158 12.91 -7.55 5.59
CA LEU A 158 13.38 -8.82 5.06
C LEU A 158 14.90 -9.02 5.21
N THR A 159 15.69 -7.95 5.25
CA THR A 159 17.16 -8.05 5.23
C THR A 159 17.87 -7.86 6.55
N PRO A 160 17.30 -7.22 7.61
CA PRO A 160 18.09 -6.83 8.79
C PRO A 160 18.76 -7.98 9.51
N ASP A 161 18.09 -9.13 9.63
CA ASP A 161 18.63 -10.27 10.36
C ASP A 161 19.84 -10.85 9.64
N SER A 162 19.75 -11.14 8.36
CA SER A 162 20.87 -11.66 7.56
C SER A 162 22.03 -10.67 7.49
N VAL A 163 21.76 -9.36 7.41
CA VAL A 163 22.79 -8.32 7.45
C VAL A 163 23.49 -8.28 8.81
N ARG A 164 22.75 -8.43 9.92
CA ARG A 164 23.31 -8.44 11.27
C ARG A 164 24.14 -9.67 11.55
N GLU A 165 23.64 -10.85 11.16
CA GLU A 165 24.21 -12.14 11.51
C GLU A 165 25.37 -12.56 10.61
N SER A 166 25.28 -12.27 9.30
CA SER A 166 26.23 -12.76 8.31
C SER A 166 26.88 -11.70 7.43
N ASN A 167 26.58 -10.42 7.62
CA ASN A 167 26.98 -9.34 6.72
C ASN A 167 26.50 -9.53 5.28
N GLN A 168 25.35 -10.15 5.09
CA GLN A 168 24.82 -10.46 3.77
C GLN A 168 23.36 -10.03 3.62
N ILE A 169 23.00 -9.53 2.44
CA ILE A 169 21.62 -9.49 1.98
C ILE A 169 21.33 -10.85 1.33
N ARG A 170 20.46 -11.66 1.93
CA ARG A 170 20.10 -13.00 1.45
C ARG A 170 18.68 -12.99 0.94
N LEU A 171 18.53 -12.97 -0.38
CA LEU A 171 17.22 -12.90 -1.06
C LEU A 171 17.27 -13.69 -2.37
N PRO A 172 16.15 -14.27 -2.83
CA PRO A 172 16.03 -14.94 -4.12
C PRO A 172 15.77 -13.92 -5.24
N PHE A 173 16.73 -13.07 -5.54
CA PHE A 173 16.53 -11.94 -6.45
C PHE A 173 17.32 -12.05 -7.76
N GLY A 174 18.35 -12.93 -7.79
CA GLY A 174 19.27 -13.07 -8.93
C GLY A 174 19.84 -11.73 -9.35
N GLU A 175 19.93 -11.51 -10.65
CA GLU A 175 20.36 -10.24 -11.25
C GLU A 175 19.20 -9.25 -11.49
N GLY A 176 18.03 -9.53 -10.92
CA GLY A 176 16.85 -8.68 -11.05
C GLY A 176 17.09 -7.28 -10.52
N LYS A 177 16.49 -6.29 -11.20
CA LYS A 177 16.54 -4.89 -10.80
C LYS A 177 15.20 -4.45 -10.22
N THR A 178 15.25 -3.54 -9.27
CA THR A 178 14.06 -2.90 -8.70
C THR A 178 14.32 -1.43 -8.43
N SER A 179 13.25 -0.64 -8.37
CA SER A 179 13.28 0.80 -8.08
C SER A 179 12.48 1.07 -6.82
N PRO A 180 12.97 0.71 -5.62
CA PRO A 180 12.21 0.85 -4.39
C PRO A 180 11.84 2.31 -4.12
N VAL A 181 10.61 2.54 -3.69
CA VAL A 181 10.07 3.86 -3.40
C VAL A 181 9.82 4.01 -1.89
N ALA A 182 10.08 5.19 -1.33
CA ALA A 182 9.75 5.48 0.05
C ALA A 182 8.23 5.51 0.25
N ALA A 183 7.73 4.84 1.28
CA ALA A 183 6.30 4.84 1.60
C ALA A 183 5.77 6.25 1.90
N GLU A 184 6.62 7.13 2.44
CA GLU A 184 6.30 8.53 2.67
C GLU A 184 6.04 9.28 1.36
N ASP A 185 6.84 9.06 0.32
CA ASP A 185 6.63 9.71 -0.99
C ASP A 185 5.33 9.22 -1.65
N VAL A 186 5.04 7.93 -1.54
CA VAL A 186 3.74 7.38 -1.98
C VAL A 186 2.58 8.04 -1.21
N ALA A 187 2.71 8.22 0.10
CA ALA A 187 1.71 8.87 0.92
C ALA A 187 1.51 10.35 0.54
N ARG A 188 2.57 11.08 0.20
CA ARG A 188 2.51 12.46 -0.30
C ARG A 188 1.73 12.56 -1.60
N VAL A 189 1.98 11.66 -2.55
CA VAL A 189 1.21 11.60 -3.80
C VAL A 189 -0.26 11.32 -3.52
N ILE A 190 -0.57 10.31 -2.70
CA ILE A 190 -1.96 9.96 -2.35
C ILE A 190 -2.67 11.13 -1.66
N ALA A 191 -2.01 11.80 -0.71
CA ALA A 191 -2.59 12.97 -0.04
C ALA A 191 -2.88 14.11 -1.02
N ALA A 192 -2.01 14.36 -1.99
CA ALA A 192 -2.23 15.35 -3.05
C ALA A 192 -3.43 14.97 -3.94
N LEU A 193 -3.54 13.70 -4.35
CA LEU A 193 -4.68 13.18 -5.10
C LEU A 193 -6.00 13.33 -4.35
N LEU A 194 -6.02 13.02 -3.06
CA LEU A 194 -7.20 13.14 -2.19
C LEU A 194 -7.60 14.60 -1.92
N ALA A 195 -6.63 15.50 -1.88
CA ALA A 195 -6.88 16.93 -1.66
C ALA A 195 -7.57 17.60 -2.86
N ASN A 196 -7.28 17.15 -4.10
CA ASN A 196 -7.85 17.67 -5.34
C ASN A 196 -8.10 16.56 -6.38
N PRO A 197 -9.04 15.64 -6.15
CA PRO A 197 -9.13 14.39 -6.90
C PRO A 197 -9.68 14.53 -8.34
N GLN A 198 -10.47 15.54 -8.66
CA GLN A 198 -11.28 15.59 -9.88
C GLN A 198 -10.43 15.55 -11.16
N SER A 199 -9.28 16.23 -11.18
CA SER A 199 -8.37 16.26 -12.33
C SER A 199 -7.58 14.95 -12.53
N HIS A 200 -7.71 14.01 -11.60
CA HIS A 200 -6.97 12.75 -11.57
C HIS A 200 -7.83 11.52 -11.83
N VAL A 201 -9.15 11.65 -11.78
CA VAL A 201 -10.09 10.54 -12.06
C VAL A 201 -9.78 9.88 -13.39
N GLY A 202 -9.76 8.54 -13.41
CA GLY A 202 -9.44 7.71 -14.56
C GLY A 202 -7.95 7.58 -14.87
N LYS A 203 -7.08 8.20 -14.08
CA LYS A 203 -5.61 8.11 -14.26
C LYS A 203 -5.00 6.98 -13.45
N ILE A 204 -3.86 6.50 -13.95
CA ILE A 204 -2.99 5.53 -13.31
C ILE A 204 -1.65 6.20 -13.05
N TYR A 205 -1.16 6.13 -11.81
CA TYR A 205 0.12 6.68 -11.41
C TYR A 205 1.09 5.56 -11.04
N HIS A 206 2.16 5.44 -11.80
CA HIS A 206 3.28 4.54 -11.51
C HIS A 206 4.27 5.29 -10.63
N LEU A 207 4.52 4.79 -9.42
CA LEU A 207 5.44 5.42 -8.47
C LEU A 207 6.66 4.52 -8.26
N THR A 208 7.81 5.05 -8.61
CA THR A 208 9.11 4.37 -8.49
C THR A 208 10.07 5.21 -7.67
N GLY A 209 11.09 4.57 -7.13
CA GLY A 209 12.29 5.28 -6.71
C GLY A 209 13.06 5.85 -7.91
N PRO A 210 14.09 6.66 -7.65
CA PRO A 210 14.82 7.39 -8.68
C PRO A 210 15.71 6.51 -9.55
N GLN A 211 16.08 5.32 -9.07
CA GLN A 211 17.04 4.43 -9.74
C GLN A 211 16.52 2.99 -9.72
N SER A 212 16.81 2.25 -10.80
CA SER A 212 16.54 0.83 -10.92
C SER A 212 17.84 0.06 -10.83
N GLU A 213 18.05 -0.62 -9.70
CA GLU A 213 19.32 -1.26 -9.36
C GLU A 213 19.14 -2.69 -8.87
N ASN A 214 20.21 -3.50 -8.97
CA ASN A 214 20.26 -4.86 -8.47
C ASN A 214 20.63 -4.93 -6.98
N MET A 215 20.58 -6.11 -6.41
CA MET A 215 20.89 -6.31 -4.97
C MET A 215 22.35 -6.06 -4.61
N HIS A 216 23.30 -6.16 -5.55
CA HIS A 216 24.69 -5.80 -5.33
C HIS A 216 24.86 -4.29 -5.05
N PHE A 217 24.11 -3.45 -5.78
CA PHE A 217 24.09 -2.02 -5.50
C PHE A 217 23.57 -1.74 -4.08
N PHE A 218 22.46 -2.35 -3.69
CA PHE A 218 21.91 -2.15 -2.34
C PHE A 218 22.85 -2.67 -1.26
N ALA A 219 23.58 -3.77 -1.48
CA ALA A 219 24.61 -4.24 -0.56
C ALA A 219 25.75 -3.22 -0.39
N GLN A 220 26.15 -2.53 -1.46
CA GLN A 220 27.13 -1.44 -1.38
C GLN A 220 26.60 -0.26 -0.57
N GLU A 221 25.33 0.13 -0.74
CA GLU A 221 24.70 1.20 0.05
C GLU A 221 24.62 0.84 1.54
N TYR A 222 24.28 -0.43 1.87
CA TYR A 222 24.37 -0.93 3.24
C TYR A 222 25.80 -0.88 3.78
N SER A 223 26.80 -1.23 2.97
CA SER A 223 28.20 -1.18 3.36
C SER A 223 28.64 0.23 3.73
N LYS A 224 28.27 1.22 2.90
CA LYS A 224 28.55 2.64 3.16
C LYS A 224 27.88 3.10 4.46
N ALA A 225 26.59 2.79 4.64
CA ALA A 225 25.81 3.22 5.80
C ALA A 225 26.29 2.59 7.11
N LEU A 226 26.73 1.32 7.09
CA LEU A 226 27.12 0.57 8.27
C LEU A 226 28.63 0.61 8.56
N GLY A 227 29.45 1.16 7.65
CA GLY A 227 30.92 1.23 7.79
C GLY A 227 31.61 -0.14 7.78
N ARG A 228 30.98 -1.16 7.19
CA ARG A 228 31.50 -2.53 7.08
C ARG A 228 31.04 -3.19 5.80
N THR A 229 31.79 -4.15 5.28
CA THR A 229 31.44 -4.83 4.02
C THR A 229 30.17 -5.67 4.16
N ILE A 230 29.18 -5.35 3.37
CA ILE A 230 27.96 -6.13 3.18
C ILE A 230 27.95 -6.65 1.74
N THR A 231 27.60 -7.90 1.54
CA THR A 231 27.52 -8.54 0.21
C THR A 231 26.10 -9.01 -0.07
N PHE A 232 25.78 -9.22 -1.34
CA PHE A 232 24.53 -9.90 -1.74
C PHE A 232 24.83 -11.37 -1.97
N GLN A 233 23.96 -12.22 -1.44
CA GLN A 233 23.92 -13.65 -1.70
C GLN A 233 22.56 -14.01 -2.28
N ASP A 234 22.55 -14.41 -3.55
CA ASP A 234 21.37 -15.01 -4.14
C ASP A 234 21.12 -16.39 -3.54
N ILE A 235 19.89 -16.65 -3.11
CA ILE A 235 19.49 -17.91 -2.51
C ILE A 235 18.25 -18.45 -3.23
N PRO A 236 18.05 -19.78 -3.33
CA PRO A 236 16.84 -20.33 -3.93
C PRO A 236 15.56 -19.93 -3.17
N VAL A 237 14.44 -19.86 -3.88
CA VAL A 237 13.14 -19.41 -3.33
C VAL A 237 12.66 -20.32 -2.20
N GLU A 238 12.79 -21.65 -2.35
CA GLU A 238 12.29 -22.60 -1.36
C GLU A 238 13.00 -22.50 -0.01
N PRO A 239 14.35 -22.52 0.09
CA PRO A 239 15.04 -22.30 1.35
C PRO A 239 14.72 -20.94 1.97
N TRP A 240 14.60 -19.89 1.18
CA TRP A 240 14.24 -18.56 1.66
C TRP A 240 12.83 -18.54 2.25
N ARG A 241 11.84 -19.13 1.56
CA ARG A 241 10.48 -19.28 2.06
C ARG A 241 10.45 -20.02 3.39
N ASP A 242 11.15 -21.14 3.49
CA ASP A 242 11.18 -21.97 4.69
C ASP A 242 11.86 -21.26 5.86
N GLU A 243 12.82 -20.37 5.60
CA GLU A 243 13.42 -19.49 6.58
C GLU A 243 12.42 -18.44 7.09
N LEU A 244 11.66 -17.81 6.19
CA LEU A 244 10.62 -16.84 6.56
C LEU A 244 9.48 -17.44 7.38
N LEU A 245 9.06 -18.67 7.06
CA LEU A 245 7.98 -19.34 7.78
C LEU A 245 8.38 -19.79 9.21
N ARG A 246 9.67 -19.83 9.52
CA ARG A 246 10.20 -20.14 10.86
C ARG A 246 10.32 -18.92 11.78
N ARG A 247 10.21 -17.73 11.24
CA ARG A 247 10.23 -16.45 11.96
C ARG A 247 8.83 -16.05 12.44
#